data_8fa4c4729d088b77ff7d4272f6f8836e
#
_entry.id   8fa4c4729d088b77ff7d4272f6f8836e
#
_cell.length_a   1.000
_cell.length_b   1.000
_cell.length_c   1.000
_cell.angle_alpha   90.00
_cell.angle_beta   90.00
_cell.angle_gamma   90.00
#
_symmetry.space_group_name_H-M   'P 1'
#
loop_
_entity.id
_entity.type
_entity.pdbx_description
1 polymer ?
#
loop_
_entity_poly.entity_id
_entity_poly.type
_entity_poly.pdbx_seq_one_letter_code
_entity_poly.pdbx_strand_id
1 'polypeptide(L)'
;MNTTTALQTFDFHTNVVRVHVEGEHVEYCAKDIAAALGYKDTTNAIKQHCRGVVNRHPILDSLGRTQEAVFIGEGDVYRLIASSKLPAAVEFEHWLFDEVLPSIRRHGGYMMGQESMSPEEMALASLKWLQSVVDEQKRQIEAQKPK
;
A
#
# COMPACT_ATOMS: atom_id res chain seq x y z
N MET A 1 2.50 9.29 24.61
CA MET A 1 2.38 8.20 23.70
C MET A 1 3.34 8.35 22.54
N ASN A 2 4.04 7.35 22.27
CA ASN A 2 5.02 7.42 21.22
C ASN A 2 4.38 7.23 19.88
N THR A 3 4.43 8.25 19.08
CA THR A 3 4.24 8.05 17.68
C THR A 3 5.44 7.28 17.19
N THR A 4 5.26 6.04 16.92
CA THR A 4 6.38 5.25 16.43
C THR A 4 6.56 5.56 14.96
N THR A 5 7.55 6.38 14.70
CA THR A 5 8.01 6.58 13.34
C THR A 5 8.95 5.42 13.06
N ALA A 6 8.49 4.43 12.33
CA ALA A 6 9.30 3.27 12.04
C ALA A 6 9.50 3.15 10.55
N LEU A 7 10.75 3.00 10.13
CA LEU A 7 11.06 2.64 8.76
C LEU A 7 10.90 1.13 8.65
N GLN A 8 9.97 0.71 7.81
CA GLN A 8 9.69 -0.70 7.55
C GLN A 8 10.01 -1.03 6.13
N THR A 9 10.05 -2.30 5.79
CA THR A 9 10.20 -2.76 4.42
C THR A 9 9.12 -3.77 4.11
N PHE A 10 8.72 -3.83 2.84
CA PHE A 10 7.88 -4.91 2.38
C PHE A 10 8.33 -5.31 0.98
N ASP A 11 7.98 -6.53 0.61
CA ASP A 11 8.37 -7.07 -0.69
C ASP A 11 7.33 -6.73 -1.74
N PHE A 12 7.78 -6.18 -2.84
CA PHE A 12 6.96 -6.04 -4.03
C PHE A 12 7.62 -6.92 -5.10
N HIS A 13 7.04 -8.10 -5.29
CA HIS A 13 7.65 -9.18 -6.07
C HIS A 13 8.98 -9.57 -5.44
N THR A 14 10.10 -9.35 -6.14
CA THR A 14 11.43 -9.63 -5.59
C THR A 14 12.15 -8.38 -5.11
N ASN A 15 11.44 -7.25 -5.08
CA ASN A 15 12.02 -5.97 -4.69
C ASN A 15 11.63 -5.60 -3.27
N VAL A 16 12.55 -4.99 -2.55
CA VAL A 16 12.31 -4.51 -1.19
C VAL A 16 12.02 -3.02 -1.26
N VAL A 17 10.91 -2.62 -0.65
CA VAL A 17 10.49 -1.22 -0.63
C VAL A 17 10.50 -0.73 0.81
N ARG A 18 11.19 0.38 1.06
CA ARG A 18 11.21 1.00 2.38
C ARG A 18 9.94 1.81 2.58
N VAL A 19 9.38 1.69 3.76
CA VAL A 19 8.10 2.28 4.11
C VAL A 19 8.25 3.04 5.41
N HIS A 20 7.70 4.22 5.47
CA HIS A 20 7.67 5.03 6.69
C HIS A 20 6.25 5.01 7.24
N VAL A 21 6.09 4.54 8.47
CA VAL A 21 4.78 4.40 9.09
C VAL A 21 4.70 5.29 10.33
N GLU A 22 3.65 6.10 10.37
CA GLU A 22 3.39 6.96 11.51
C GLU A 22 1.89 6.91 11.80
N GLY A 23 1.50 6.11 12.79
CA GLY A 23 0.09 5.83 13.05
C GLY A 23 -0.54 5.10 11.87
N GLU A 24 -1.61 5.67 11.34
CA GLU A 24 -2.26 5.12 10.14
C GLU A 24 -1.69 5.70 8.85
N HIS A 25 -0.79 6.66 8.97
CA HIS A 25 -0.18 7.31 7.82
C HIS A 25 1.01 6.49 7.33
N VAL A 26 0.95 6.08 6.08
CA VAL A 26 1.99 5.25 5.46
C VAL A 26 2.52 5.98 4.23
N GLU A 27 3.84 6.06 4.15
CA GLU A 27 4.52 6.63 2.99
C GLU A 27 5.55 5.64 2.49
N TYR A 28 5.84 5.71 1.20
CA TYR A 28 6.68 4.74 0.50
C TYR A 28 7.88 5.45 -0.10
N CYS A 29 9.06 4.83 0.02
CA CYS A 29 10.26 5.38 -0.61
C CYS A 29 10.06 5.43 -2.12
N ALA A 30 10.01 6.63 -2.67
CA ALA A 30 9.67 6.84 -4.07
C ALA A 30 10.65 6.15 -5.02
N LYS A 31 11.94 6.23 -4.71
CA LYS A 31 12.97 5.61 -5.52
C LYS A 31 12.84 4.09 -5.54
N ASP A 32 12.52 3.49 -4.39
CA ASP A 32 12.35 2.04 -4.30
C ASP A 32 11.15 1.60 -5.12
N ILE A 33 10.05 2.32 -5.03
CA ILE A 33 8.84 2.02 -5.81
C ILE A 33 9.14 2.14 -7.32
N ALA A 34 9.75 3.24 -7.73
CA ALA A 34 10.05 3.46 -9.14
C ALA A 34 11.01 2.40 -9.70
N ALA A 35 12.03 2.04 -8.92
CA ALA A 35 12.96 0.99 -9.33
C ALA A 35 12.25 -0.36 -9.45
N ALA A 36 11.39 -0.70 -8.47
CA ALA A 36 10.63 -1.95 -8.49
C ALA A 36 9.69 -2.01 -9.69
N LEU A 37 9.20 -0.86 -10.16
CA LEU A 37 8.30 -0.78 -11.30
C LEU A 37 9.05 -0.66 -12.65
N GLY A 38 10.37 -0.79 -12.63
CA GLY A 38 11.15 -0.86 -13.84
C GLY A 38 11.51 0.47 -14.48
N TYR A 39 11.30 1.57 -13.79
CA TYR A 39 11.72 2.87 -14.30
C TYR A 39 13.24 2.97 -14.27
N LYS A 40 13.85 3.29 -15.40
CA LYS A 40 15.31 3.43 -15.49
C LYS A 40 15.79 4.71 -14.82
N ASP A 41 15.08 5.80 -15.04
CA ASP A 41 15.36 7.09 -14.41
C ASP A 41 14.30 7.34 -13.35
N THR A 42 14.60 6.90 -12.14
CA THR A 42 13.63 6.97 -11.04
C THR A 42 13.31 8.40 -10.65
N THR A 43 14.29 9.29 -10.67
CA THR A 43 14.08 10.69 -10.33
C THR A 43 13.12 11.36 -11.31
N ASN A 44 13.31 11.11 -12.60
CA ASN A 44 12.44 11.67 -13.63
C ASN A 44 11.03 11.09 -13.55
N ALA A 45 10.92 9.79 -13.29
CA ALA A 45 9.62 9.15 -13.14
C ALA A 45 8.82 9.78 -11.99
N ILE A 46 9.46 10.01 -10.86
CA ILE A 46 8.83 10.66 -9.72
C ILE A 46 8.35 12.07 -10.09
N LYS A 47 9.19 12.84 -10.74
CA LYS A 47 8.83 14.20 -11.19
C LYS A 47 7.67 14.19 -12.17
N GLN A 48 7.63 13.22 -13.05
CA GLN A 48 6.67 13.15 -14.13
C GLN A 48 5.28 12.66 -13.67
N HIS A 49 5.25 11.71 -12.74
CA HIS A 49 4.02 11.00 -12.40
C HIS A 49 3.45 11.32 -11.01
N CYS A 50 4.30 11.74 -10.07
CA CYS A 50 3.83 12.02 -8.72
C CYS A 50 3.26 13.43 -8.63
N ARG A 51 2.10 13.54 -7.97
CA ARG A 51 1.36 14.80 -7.87
C ARG A 51 0.99 15.17 -6.44
N GLY A 52 1.17 14.23 -5.51
CA GLY A 52 0.83 14.45 -4.12
C GLY A 52 1.94 15.13 -3.35
N VAL A 53 1.71 15.28 -2.06
CA VAL A 53 2.71 15.82 -1.16
C VAL A 53 3.83 14.82 -0.98
N VAL A 54 5.07 15.26 -1.07
CA VAL A 54 6.22 14.42 -0.79
C VAL A 54 6.87 14.87 0.51
N ASN A 55 7.36 13.91 1.27
CA ASN A 55 8.10 14.16 2.50
C ASN A 55 9.48 13.55 2.38
N ARG A 56 10.42 14.06 3.15
CA ARG A 56 11.77 13.53 3.18
C ARG A 56 12.04 12.91 4.55
N HIS A 57 12.57 11.70 4.53
CA HIS A 57 12.91 10.98 5.75
C HIS A 57 14.31 10.44 5.64
N PRO A 58 15.04 10.33 6.75
CA PRO A 58 16.40 9.79 6.73
C PRO A 58 16.38 8.28 6.48
N ILE A 59 17.32 7.84 5.65
CA ILE A 59 17.55 6.42 5.41
C ILE A 59 19.05 6.17 5.49
N LEU A 60 19.44 4.91 5.65
CA LEU A 60 20.84 4.52 5.60
C LEU A 60 21.18 4.06 4.19
N ASP A 61 22.29 4.54 3.65
CA ASP A 61 22.79 4.06 2.37
C ASP A 61 23.63 2.79 2.55
N SER A 62 24.16 2.26 1.47
CA SER A 62 24.93 1.01 1.50
C SER A 62 26.23 1.13 2.31
N LEU A 63 26.70 2.35 2.55
CA LEU A 63 27.89 2.61 3.35
C LEU A 63 27.57 2.97 4.78
N GLY A 64 26.29 2.84 5.18
CA GLY A 64 25.85 3.14 6.54
C GLY A 64 25.69 4.63 6.85
N ARG A 65 25.75 5.48 5.82
CA ARG A 65 25.59 6.92 6.01
C ARG A 65 24.11 7.29 5.94
N THR A 66 23.73 8.29 6.74
CA THR A 66 22.36 8.81 6.73
C THR A 66 22.16 9.71 5.49
N GLN A 67 21.11 9.47 4.74
CA GLN A 67 20.73 10.31 3.60
C GLN A 67 19.24 10.61 3.68
N GLU A 68 18.86 11.75 3.11
CA GLU A 68 17.45 12.12 3.01
C GLU A 68 16.87 11.53 1.75
N ALA A 69 15.77 10.80 1.88
CA ALA A 69 15.09 10.19 0.75
C ALA A 69 13.67 10.75 0.63
N VAL A 70 13.16 10.79 -0.58
CA VAL A 70 11.80 11.25 -0.86
C VAL A 70 10.83 10.10 -0.65
N PHE A 71 9.79 10.35 0.12
CA PHE A 71 8.70 9.39 0.36
C PHE A 71 7.41 9.96 -0.21
N ILE A 72 6.58 9.09 -0.76
CA ILE A 72 5.33 9.44 -1.44
C ILE A 72 4.18 8.68 -0.81
N GLY A 73 2.98 9.23 -0.97
CA GLY A 73 1.76 8.59 -0.49
C GLY A 73 1.27 7.52 -1.45
N GLU A 74 0.26 6.81 -1.00
CA GLU A 74 -0.32 5.69 -1.74
C GLU A 74 -0.84 6.10 -3.12
N GLY A 75 -1.46 7.28 -3.21
CA GLY A 75 -1.96 7.77 -4.50
C GLY A 75 -0.88 7.88 -5.56
N ASP A 76 0.30 8.37 -5.17
CA ASP A 76 1.42 8.48 -6.10
C ASP A 76 2.01 7.12 -6.45
N VAL A 77 1.96 6.15 -5.52
CA VAL A 77 2.34 4.78 -5.83
C VAL A 77 1.47 4.25 -6.96
N TYR A 78 0.16 4.47 -6.88
CA TYR A 78 -0.76 4.04 -7.93
C TYR A 78 -0.50 4.74 -9.26
N ARG A 79 -0.14 6.02 -9.23
CA ARG A 79 0.19 6.75 -10.46
C ARG A 79 1.42 6.18 -11.13
N LEU A 80 2.43 5.80 -10.35
CA LEU A 80 3.63 5.16 -10.88
C LEU A 80 3.31 3.77 -11.44
N ILE A 81 2.46 3.00 -10.77
CA ILE A 81 2.05 1.68 -11.24
C ILE A 81 1.29 1.81 -12.57
N ALA A 82 0.38 2.76 -12.67
CA ALA A 82 -0.46 2.94 -13.86
C ALA A 82 0.37 3.32 -15.09
N SER A 83 1.51 3.97 -14.87
CA SER A 83 2.37 4.41 -15.97
C SER A 83 3.51 3.43 -16.27
N SER A 84 3.67 2.39 -15.46
CA SER A 84 4.74 1.40 -15.66
C SER A 84 4.42 0.48 -16.81
N LYS A 85 5.46 0.03 -17.51
CA LYS A 85 5.33 -0.92 -18.62
C LYS A 85 5.67 -2.34 -18.24
N LEU A 86 6.01 -2.59 -16.96
CA LEU A 86 6.25 -3.95 -16.51
C LEU A 86 4.96 -4.77 -16.57
N PRO A 87 5.02 -6.01 -17.06
CA PRO A 87 3.81 -6.86 -17.13
C PRO A 87 3.06 -6.97 -15.81
N ALA A 88 3.76 -7.13 -14.70
CA ALA A 88 3.10 -7.24 -13.40
C ALA A 88 2.38 -5.95 -13.00
N ALA A 89 2.95 -4.79 -13.34
CA ALA A 89 2.32 -3.51 -13.07
C ALA A 89 1.10 -3.30 -13.95
N VAL A 90 1.17 -3.72 -15.21
CA VAL A 90 0.04 -3.63 -16.15
C VAL A 90 -1.09 -4.53 -15.66
N GLU A 91 -0.79 -5.74 -15.20
CA GLU A 91 -1.79 -6.65 -14.64
C GLU A 91 -2.46 -6.03 -13.41
N PHE A 92 -1.68 -5.43 -12.52
CA PHE A 92 -2.22 -4.80 -11.33
C PHE A 92 -3.12 -3.61 -11.69
N GLU A 93 -2.69 -2.81 -12.65
CA GLU A 93 -3.47 -1.65 -13.12
C GLU A 93 -4.81 -2.08 -13.70
N HIS A 94 -4.82 -3.12 -14.53
CA HIS A 94 -6.05 -3.67 -15.10
C HIS A 94 -6.99 -4.18 -14.01
N TRP A 95 -6.45 -4.94 -13.07
CA TRP A 95 -7.23 -5.46 -11.95
C TRP A 95 -7.84 -4.33 -11.12
N LEU A 96 -7.05 -3.33 -10.79
CA LEU A 96 -7.51 -2.22 -9.97
C LEU A 96 -8.58 -1.39 -10.68
N PHE A 97 -8.35 -1.04 -11.94
CA PHE A 97 -9.23 -0.14 -12.69
C PHE A 97 -10.45 -0.85 -13.27
N ASP A 98 -10.31 -2.11 -13.65
CA ASP A 98 -11.38 -2.81 -14.33
C ASP A 98 -12.22 -3.69 -13.40
N GLU A 99 -11.71 -4.05 -12.24
CA GLU A 99 -12.44 -4.87 -11.29
C GLU A 99 -12.68 -4.18 -9.95
N VAL A 100 -11.61 -3.76 -9.27
CA VAL A 100 -11.72 -3.25 -7.88
C VAL A 100 -12.53 -1.96 -7.83
N LEU A 101 -12.12 -0.94 -8.57
CA LEU A 101 -12.80 0.35 -8.54
C LEU A 101 -14.24 0.28 -9.04
N PRO A 102 -14.52 -0.42 -10.16
CA PRO A 102 -15.93 -0.59 -10.57
C PRO A 102 -16.77 -1.33 -9.55
N SER A 103 -16.20 -2.35 -8.87
CA SER A 103 -16.93 -3.09 -7.84
C SER A 103 -17.25 -2.21 -6.65
N ILE A 104 -16.31 -1.37 -6.25
CA ILE A 104 -16.53 -0.41 -5.15
C ILE A 104 -17.67 0.54 -5.52
N ARG A 105 -17.70 1.04 -6.75
CA ARG A 105 -18.76 1.95 -7.18
C ARG A 105 -20.13 1.26 -7.19
N ARG A 106 -20.18 0.00 -7.63
CA ARG A 106 -21.45 -0.74 -7.70
C ARG A 106 -21.95 -1.24 -6.36
N HIS A 107 -21.05 -1.68 -5.48
CA HIS A 107 -21.40 -2.42 -4.26
C HIS A 107 -20.99 -1.72 -2.98
N GLY A 108 -20.28 -0.62 -3.04
CA GLY A 108 -19.80 0.10 -1.87
C GLY A 108 -18.53 -0.49 -1.26
N GLY A 109 -18.02 -1.60 -1.79
CA GLY A 109 -16.80 -2.23 -1.31
C GLY A 109 -16.34 -3.31 -2.26
N TYR A 110 -15.19 -3.90 -1.98
CA TYR A 110 -14.64 -4.95 -2.81
C TYR A 110 -14.18 -6.13 -1.97
N MET A 111 -14.52 -7.35 -2.42
CA MET A 111 -13.97 -8.61 -1.92
C MET A 111 -13.51 -9.41 -3.12
N MET A 112 -12.36 -10.09 -2.98
CA MET A 112 -11.83 -10.90 -4.07
C MET A 112 -12.86 -11.94 -4.50
N GLY A 113 -13.13 -11.99 -5.80
CA GLY A 113 -14.14 -12.87 -6.36
C GLY A 113 -15.58 -12.38 -6.21
N GLN A 114 -15.76 -11.14 -5.77
CA GLN A 114 -17.09 -10.58 -5.49
C GLN A 114 -18.04 -10.67 -6.67
N GLU A 115 -17.53 -10.44 -7.89
CA GLU A 115 -18.38 -10.42 -9.09
C GLU A 115 -18.97 -11.79 -9.40
N SER A 116 -18.35 -12.87 -8.91
CA SER A 116 -18.86 -14.23 -9.11
C SER A 116 -19.60 -14.77 -7.90
N MET A 117 -19.79 -13.97 -6.88
CA MET A 117 -20.50 -14.39 -5.66
C MET A 117 -22.00 -14.18 -5.79
N SER A 118 -22.77 -15.14 -5.26
CA SER A 118 -24.20 -14.94 -5.05
C SER A 118 -24.41 -13.97 -3.89
N PRO A 119 -25.62 -13.38 -3.79
CA PRO A 119 -25.90 -12.52 -2.63
C PRO A 119 -25.69 -13.23 -1.29
N GLU A 120 -26.01 -14.53 -1.22
CA GLU A 120 -25.84 -15.33 0.00
C GLU A 120 -24.35 -15.51 0.31
N GLU A 121 -23.54 -15.80 -0.70
CA GLU A 121 -22.10 -15.94 -0.53
C GLU A 121 -21.47 -14.64 -0.10
N MET A 122 -21.92 -13.52 -0.67
CA MET A 122 -21.43 -12.21 -0.32
C MET A 122 -21.75 -11.85 1.13
N ALA A 123 -22.99 -12.15 1.56
CA ALA A 123 -23.41 -11.93 2.94
C ALA A 123 -22.58 -12.76 3.90
N LEU A 124 -22.34 -14.02 3.59
CA LEU A 124 -21.54 -14.90 4.44
C LEU A 124 -20.10 -14.42 4.53
N ALA A 125 -19.50 -14.03 3.40
CA ALA A 125 -18.15 -13.52 3.39
C ALA A 125 -18.02 -12.24 4.23
N SER A 126 -19.02 -11.36 4.13
CA SER A 126 -19.06 -10.13 4.92
C SER A 126 -19.17 -10.41 6.41
N LEU A 127 -19.99 -11.38 6.79
CA LEU A 127 -20.13 -11.77 8.20
C LEU A 127 -18.85 -12.36 8.74
N LYS A 128 -18.14 -13.17 7.96
CA LYS A 128 -16.86 -13.74 8.36
C LYS A 128 -15.81 -12.65 8.56
N TRP A 129 -15.79 -11.68 7.67
CA TRP A 129 -14.86 -10.56 7.80
C TRP A 129 -15.17 -9.74 9.06
N LEU A 130 -16.44 -9.41 9.30
CA LEU A 130 -16.85 -8.68 10.49
C LEU A 130 -16.48 -9.43 11.75
N GLN A 131 -16.67 -10.76 11.76
CA GLN A 131 -16.30 -11.58 12.91
C GLN A 131 -14.81 -11.50 13.19
N SER A 132 -13.98 -11.55 12.13
CA SER A 132 -12.54 -11.46 12.31
C SER A 132 -12.12 -10.09 12.84
N VAL A 133 -12.78 -9.00 12.44
CA VAL A 133 -12.51 -7.66 12.95
C VAL A 133 -12.88 -7.57 14.42
N VAL A 134 -14.04 -8.09 14.79
CA VAL A 134 -14.49 -8.10 16.19
C VAL A 134 -13.53 -8.90 17.05
N ASP A 135 -13.12 -10.07 16.58
CA ASP A 135 -12.21 -10.93 17.33
C ASP A 135 -10.84 -10.24 17.51
N GLU A 136 -10.35 -9.56 16.51
CA GLU A 136 -9.11 -8.83 16.61
C GLU A 136 -9.21 -7.69 17.62
N GLN A 137 -10.30 -6.95 17.61
CA GLN A 137 -10.54 -5.89 18.58
C GLN A 137 -10.61 -6.42 20.01
N LYS A 138 -11.25 -7.57 20.20
CA LYS A 138 -11.31 -8.22 21.50
C LYS A 138 -9.91 -8.60 21.99
N ARG A 139 -9.08 -9.14 21.13
CA ARG A 139 -7.71 -9.48 21.50
C ARG A 139 -6.91 -8.25 21.87
N GLN A 140 -7.07 -7.14 21.15
CA GLN A 140 -6.39 -5.90 21.48
C GLN A 140 -6.85 -5.36 22.84
N ILE A 141 -8.12 -5.41 23.12
CA ILE A 141 -8.67 -4.97 24.41
C ILE A 141 -8.12 -5.84 25.53
N GLU A 142 -8.10 -7.17 25.37
CA GLU A 142 -7.53 -8.07 26.37
C GLU A 142 -6.06 -7.78 26.64
N ALA A 143 -5.30 -7.53 25.57
CA ALA A 143 -3.88 -7.25 25.69
C ALA A 143 -3.60 -5.94 26.42
N GLN A 144 -4.57 -5.02 26.43
CA GLN A 144 -4.42 -3.70 27.06
C GLN A 144 -4.94 -3.66 28.50
N LYS A 145 -5.57 -4.72 28.96
CA LYS A 145 -6.09 -4.73 30.33
C LYS A 145 -4.94 -4.73 31.34
N PRO A 146 -5.04 -3.88 32.36
CA PRO A 146 -4.05 -3.92 33.46
C PRO A 146 -4.16 -5.24 34.21
N LYS A 147 -3.01 -5.71 34.67
CA LYS A 147 -2.94 -6.92 35.48
C LYS A 147 -3.30 -6.63 36.93
#